data_c00f8e300a3f714eab4e1746836089a2
#
_entry.id   c00f8e300a3f714eab4e1746836089a2
#
_cell.length_a   1.000
_cell.length_b   1.000
_cell.length_c   1.000
_cell.angle_alpha   90.00
_cell.angle_beta   90.00
_cell.angle_gamma   90.00
#
_symmetry.space_group_name_H-M   'P 1'
#
loop_
_entity.id
_entity.type
_entity.pdbx_description
1 polymer ?
#
loop_
_entity_poly.entity_id
_entity_poly.type
_entity_poly.pdbx_seq_one_letter_code
_entity_poly.pdbx_strand_id
1 'polypeptide(L)'
;MTTQELAQGFTALLKAGKFQEAGDGYWSDDIVSMEPMEGDMAMLKGRKAVDGKGAWWYANHEIHSVKVEGPYVHGQQFVVRFTMDVTPKGGARMSMDEMGLYTVQGDKIVEERFFIGSGG
;
A
#
# COMPACT_ATOMS: atom_id res chain seq x y z
N MET A 1 2.08 15.04 -15.51
CA MET A 1 1.03 14.28 -14.79
C MET A 1 0.71 14.98 -13.49
N THR A 2 -0.55 15.20 -13.19
CA THR A 2 -0.96 15.77 -11.90
C THR A 2 -1.01 14.70 -10.84
N THR A 3 -1.01 15.10 -9.55
CA THR A 3 -1.21 14.17 -8.44
C THR A 3 -2.54 13.40 -8.59
N GLN A 4 -3.59 14.08 -9.03
CA GLN A 4 -4.90 13.46 -9.29
C GLN A 4 -4.80 12.35 -10.34
N GLU A 5 -4.14 12.61 -11.45
CA GLU A 5 -3.95 11.63 -12.53
C GLU A 5 -3.12 10.43 -12.05
N LEU A 6 -2.02 10.70 -11.34
CA LEU A 6 -1.19 9.65 -10.77
C LEU A 6 -1.98 8.79 -9.79
N ALA A 7 -2.70 9.44 -8.87
CA ALA A 7 -3.50 8.75 -7.86
C ALA A 7 -4.56 7.86 -8.49
N GLN A 8 -5.24 8.34 -9.52
CA GLN A 8 -6.26 7.56 -10.24
C GLN A 8 -5.65 6.35 -10.94
N GLY A 9 -4.52 6.52 -11.64
CA GLY A 9 -3.85 5.43 -12.35
C GLY A 9 -3.32 4.36 -11.40
N PHE A 10 -2.67 4.77 -10.32
CA PHE A 10 -2.16 3.87 -9.28
C PHE A 10 -3.30 3.09 -8.64
N THR A 11 -4.34 3.79 -8.20
CA THR A 11 -5.47 3.16 -7.50
C THR A 11 -6.26 2.22 -8.43
N ALA A 12 -6.37 2.54 -9.72
CA ALA A 12 -7.01 1.65 -10.70
C ALA A 12 -6.29 0.31 -10.79
N LEU A 13 -4.96 0.30 -10.76
CA LEU A 13 -4.17 -0.94 -10.74
C LEU A 13 -4.41 -1.73 -9.46
N LEU A 14 -4.49 -1.06 -8.31
CA LEU A 14 -4.80 -1.71 -7.04
C LEU A 14 -6.19 -2.35 -7.08
N LYS A 15 -7.20 -1.65 -7.60
CA LYS A 15 -8.56 -2.18 -7.74
C LYS A 15 -8.62 -3.39 -8.67
N ALA A 16 -7.73 -3.45 -9.66
CA ALA A 16 -7.63 -4.58 -10.58
C ALA A 16 -6.81 -5.75 -10.01
N GLY A 17 -6.29 -5.63 -8.79
CA GLY A 17 -5.44 -6.64 -8.17
C GLY A 17 -4.01 -6.67 -8.69
N LYS A 18 -3.59 -5.64 -9.41
CA LYS A 18 -2.27 -5.56 -10.05
C LYS A 18 -1.29 -4.78 -9.17
N PHE A 19 -1.05 -5.28 -7.98
CA PHE A 19 -0.24 -4.59 -6.96
C PHE A 19 1.22 -4.41 -7.39
N GLN A 20 1.83 -5.42 -8.01
CA GLN A 20 3.21 -5.32 -8.48
C GLN A 20 3.35 -4.27 -9.59
N GLU A 21 2.42 -4.26 -10.52
CA GLU A 21 2.42 -3.27 -11.61
C GLU A 21 2.23 -1.85 -11.08
N ALA A 22 1.39 -1.69 -10.05
CA ALA A 22 1.18 -0.39 -9.41
C ALA A 22 2.50 0.15 -8.84
N GLY A 23 3.24 -0.68 -8.10
CA GLY A 23 4.54 -0.31 -7.58
C GLY A 23 5.55 -0.02 -8.67
N ASP A 24 5.65 -0.91 -9.64
CA ASP A 24 6.62 -0.76 -10.75
C ASP A 24 6.38 0.51 -11.55
N GLY A 25 5.12 0.90 -11.74
CA GLY A 25 4.77 2.07 -12.54
C GLY A 25 4.89 3.39 -11.80
N TYR A 26 4.69 3.40 -10.49
CA TYR A 26 4.48 4.65 -9.76
C TYR A 26 5.43 4.90 -8.59
N TRP A 27 6.06 3.89 -8.01
CA TRP A 27 7.00 4.09 -6.91
C TRP A 27 8.33 4.67 -7.39
N SER A 28 8.84 5.67 -6.65
CA SER A 28 10.21 6.14 -6.81
C SER A 28 11.19 5.03 -6.44
N ASP A 29 12.40 5.08 -6.99
CA ASP A 29 13.48 4.17 -6.58
C ASP A 29 13.86 4.36 -5.12
N ASP A 30 13.62 5.56 -4.58
CA ASP A 30 13.89 5.92 -3.19
C ASP A 30 12.65 5.84 -2.30
N ILE A 31 11.63 5.10 -2.71
CA ILE A 31 10.38 4.96 -1.95
C ILE A 31 10.64 4.63 -0.49
N VAL A 32 9.91 5.28 0.41
CA VAL A 32 9.91 4.99 1.84
C VAL A 32 8.56 4.41 2.21
N SER A 33 8.54 3.27 2.87
CA SER A 33 7.31 2.62 3.31
C SER A 33 7.31 2.51 4.83
N MET A 34 6.24 2.99 5.46
CA MET A 34 6.07 3.01 6.91
C MET A 34 4.85 2.23 7.34
N GLU A 35 5.03 1.39 8.35
CA GLU A 35 3.96 0.60 8.96
C GLU A 35 3.69 1.08 10.39
N PRO A 36 2.45 0.93 10.91
CA PRO A 36 2.11 1.36 12.27
C PRO A 36 2.52 0.30 13.30
N MET A 37 3.80 -0.04 13.33
CA MET A 37 4.36 -1.04 14.23
C MET A 37 5.77 -0.66 14.63
N GLU A 38 6.33 -1.35 15.63
CA GLU A 38 7.73 -1.24 16.00
C GLU A 38 8.53 -2.35 15.33
N GLY A 39 9.83 -2.16 15.20
CA GLY A 39 10.75 -3.16 14.68
C GLY A 39 11.32 -2.82 13.31
N ASP A 40 12.01 -3.78 12.72
CA ASP A 40 12.78 -3.59 11.48
C ASP A 40 11.89 -3.32 10.27
N MET A 41 10.64 -3.76 10.31
CA MET A 41 9.69 -3.58 9.21
C MET A 41 8.90 -2.28 9.31
N ALA A 42 9.09 -1.51 10.38
CA ALA A 42 8.33 -0.28 10.60
C ALA A 42 8.64 0.80 9.57
N MET A 43 9.87 0.86 9.09
CA MET A 43 10.27 1.78 8.03
C MET A 43 11.28 1.10 7.11
N LEU A 44 10.94 1.03 5.83
CA LEU A 44 11.81 0.47 4.79
C LEU A 44 12.06 1.53 3.73
N LYS A 45 13.28 1.58 3.21
CA LYS A 45 13.70 2.53 2.18
C LYS A 45 14.21 1.83 0.94
N GLY A 46 13.81 2.35 -0.21
CA GLY A 46 14.24 1.86 -1.51
C GLY A 46 13.37 0.75 -2.06
N ARG A 47 13.34 0.65 -3.39
CA ARG A 47 12.50 -0.29 -4.13
C ARG A 47 12.73 -1.74 -3.69
N LYS A 48 13.98 -2.13 -3.53
CA LYS A 48 14.31 -3.52 -3.19
C LYS A 48 13.72 -3.93 -1.84
N ALA A 49 13.86 -3.07 -0.82
CA ALA A 49 13.34 -3.35 0.52
C ALA A 49 11.81 -3.38 0.53
N VAL A 50 11.18 -2.43 -0.16
CA VAL A 50 9.71 -2.33 -0.21
C VAL A 50 9.11 -3.47 -1.03
N ASP A 51 9.73 -3.85 -2.15
CA ASP A 51 9.32 -5.01 -2.93
C ASP A 51 9.46 -6.30 -2.09
N GLY A 52 10.54 -6.41 -1.31
CA GLY A 52 10.75 -7.54 -0.40
C GLY A 52 9.67 -7.66 0.67
N LYS A 53 9.21 -6.53 1.19
CA LYS A 53 8.09 -6.51 2.14
C LYS A 53 6.81 -7.05 1.50
N GLY A 54 6.51 -6.63 0.28
CA GLY A 54 5.36 -7.14 -0.46
C GLY A 54 5.44 -8.64 -0.71
N ALA A 55 6.60 -9.13 -1.14
CA ALA A 55 6.82 -10.55 -1.38
C ALA A 55 6.65 -11.36 -0.09
N TRP A 56 7.18 -10.86 1.04
CA TRP A 56 7.00 -11.49 2.35
C TRP A 56 5.52 -11.57 2.73
N TRP A 57 4.79 -10.49 2.51
CA TRP A 57 3.35 -10.43 2.81
C TRP A 57 2.59 -11.52 2.06
N TYR A 58 2.79 -11.61 0.74
CA TYR A 58 2.10 -12.62 -0.09
C TYR A 58 2.51 -14.04 0.27
N ALA A 59 3.77 -14.25 0.64
CA ALA A 59 4.25 -15.58 1.03
C ALA A 59 3.67 -16.05 2.38
N ASN A 60 3.25 -15.12 3.24
CA ASN A 60 2.80 -15.42 4.60
C ASN A 60 1.31 -15.20 4.84
N HIS A 61 0.55 -14.83 3.81
CA HIS A 61 -0.90 -14.61 3.93
C HIS A 61 -1.63 -15.17 2.73
N GLU A 62 -2.73 -15.86 3.00
CA GLU A 62 -3.70 -16.22 1.97
C GLU A 62 -4.71 -15.08 1.89
N ILE A 63 -4.83 -14.46 0.72
CA ILE A 63 -5.72 -13.32 0.51
C ILE A 63 -7.00 -13.83 -0.13
N HIS A 64 -8.11 -13.73 0.60
CA HIS A 64 -9.41 -14.18 0.11
C HIS A 64 -10.13 -13.10 -0.69
N SER A 65 -10.02 -11.85 -0.23
CA SER A 65 -10.60 -10.72 -0.95
C SER A 65 -9.89 -9.42 -0.55
N VAL A 66 -9.91 -8.45 -1.46
CA VAL A 66 -9.41 -7.10 -1.22
C VAL A 66 -10.42 -6.13 -1.81
N LYS A 67 -10.87 -5.17 -1.00
CA LYS A 67 -11.66 -4.05 -1.47
C LYS A 67 -10.80 -2.80 -1.37
N VAL A 68 -10.74 -2.02 -2.45
CA VAL A 68 -9.95 -0.79 -2.54
C VAL A 68 -10.89 0.38 -2.76
N GLU A 69 -10.79 1.40 -1.91
CA GLU A 69 -11.60 2.62 -2.00
C GLU A 69 -10.69 3.83 -2.14
N GLY A 70 -11.11 4.79 -2.95
CA GLY A 70 -10.37 6.01 -3.23
C GLY A 70 -10.04 6.12 -4.70
N PRO A 71 -9.08 6.99 -5.06
CA PRO A 71 -8.25 7.78 -4.16
C PRO A 71 -8.95 9.05 -3.66
N TYR A 72 -8.53 9.51 -2.47
CA TYR A 72 -8.94 10.79 -1.91
C TYR A 72 -7.74 11.71 -1.94
N VAL A 73 -7.75 12.68 -2.85
CA VAL A 73 -6.59 13.51 -3.17
C VAL A 73 -6.64 14.83 -2.45
N HIS A 74 -5.51 15.22 -1.85
CA HIS A 74 -5.34 16.53 -1.22
C HIS A 74 -3.90 17.00 -1.45
N GLY A 75 -3.73 18.04 -2.26
CA GLY A 75 -2.41 18.55 -2.58
C GLY A 75 -1.54 17.51 -3.29
N GLN A 76 -0.37 17.26 -2.75
CA GLN A 76 0.57 16.25 -3.27
C GLN A 76 0.44 14.90 -2.56
N GLN A 77 -0.68 14.69 -1.87
CA GLN A 77 -0.94 13.45 -1.16
C GLN A 77 -2.29 12.88 -1.54
N PHE A 78 -2.43 11.57 -1.36
CA PHE A 78 -3.73 10.92 -1.50
C PHE A 78 -3.82 9.71 -0.57
N VAL A 79 -5.06 9.36 -0.24
CA VAL A 79 -5.37 8.25 0.65
C VAL A 79 -6.13 7.17 -0.12
N VAL A 80 -5.77 5.92 0.14
CA VAL A 80 -6.49 4.75 -0.34
C VAL A 80 -6.84 3.89 0.85
N ARG A 81 -8.08 3.41 0.91
CA ARG A 81 -8.52 2.50 1.96
C ARG A 81 -8.56 1.08 1.43
N PHE A 82 -8.00 0.16 2.22
CA PHE A 82 -7.99 -1.26 1.92
C PHE A 82 -8.79 -2.02 2.97
N THR A 83 -9.73 -2.83 2.51
CA THR A 83 -10.42 -3.79 3.39
C THR A 83 -10.10 -5.17 2.85
N MET A 84 -9.44 -5.99 3.66
CA MET A 84 -8.93 -7.30 3.22
C MET A 84 -9.46 -8.41 4.11
N ASP A 85 -9.71 -9.55 3.49
CA ASP A 85 -10.04 -10.79 4.17
C ASP A 85 -8.88 -11.74 3.91
N VAL A 86 -8.13 -12.07 4.96
CA VAL A 86 -6.88 -12.83 4.85
C VAL A 86 -6.78 -13.90 5.92
N THR A 87 -5.95 -14.92 5.64
CA THR A 87 -5.55 -15.90 6.63
C THR A 87 -4.03 -15.88 6.74
N PRO A 88 -3.46 -15.40 7.86
CA PRO A 88 -2.01 -15.45 8.07
C PRO A 88 -1.55 -16.90 8.18
N LYS A 89 -0.34 -17.19 7.72
CA LYS A 89 0.27 -18.50 7.86
C LYS A 89 0.35 -18.89 9.34
N GLY A 90 -0.27 -20.01 9.70
CA GLY A 90 -0.32 -20.46 11.09
C GLY A 90 -1.30 -19.71 11.98
N GLY A 91 -2.12 -18.80 11.41
CA GLY A 91 -3.10 -18.02 12.14
C GLY A 91 -4.52 -18.27 11.68
N ALA A 92 -5.47 -17.58 12.31
CA ALA A 92 -6.89 -17.64 11.96
C ALA A 92 -7.24 -16.61 10.89
N ARG A 93 -8.26 -16.92 10.08
CA ARG A 93 -8.81 -15.98 9.12
C ARG A 93 -9.26 -14.71 9.81
N MET A 94 -8.90 -13.56 9.23
CA MET A 94 -9.19 -12.27 9.81
C MET A 94 -9.52 -11.22 8.76
N SER A 95 -10.22 -10.18 9.17
CA SER A 95 -10.47 -9.01 8.36
C SER A 95 -9.49 -7.90 8.78
N MET A 96 -8.91 -7.24 7.80
CA MET A 96 -8.03 -6.09 8.02
C MET A 96 -8.61 -4.87 7.33
N ASP A 97 -8.55 -3.74 8.03
CA ASP A 97 -8.97 -2.43 7.50
C ASP A 97 -7.81 -1.48 7.70
N GLU A 98 -7.22 -1.02 6.60
CA GLU A 98 -6.08 -0.10 6.69
C GLU A 98 -6.19 1.02 5.66
N MET A 99 -5.53 2.13 5.96
CA MET A 99 -5.40 3.25 5.04
C MET A 99 -3.95 3.43 4.67
N GLY A 100 -3.70 3.71 3.39
CA GLY A 100 -2.38 4.13 2.91
C GLY A 100 -2.42 5.61 2.57
N LEU A 101 -1.49 6.37 3.16
CA LEU A 101 -1.25 7.77 2.80
C LEU A 101 -0.04 7.81 1.89
N TYR A 102 -0.23 8.29 0.68
CA TYR A 102 0.80 8.34 -0.36
C TYR A 102 1.21 9.78 -0.61
N THR A 103 2.52 10.03 -0.63
CA THR A 103 3.08 11.34 -0.94
C THR A 103 3.75 11.28 -2.31
N VAL A 104 3.44 12.27 -3.15
CA VAL A 104 3.89 12.34 -4.53
C VAL A 104 4.88 13.48 -4.70
N GLN A 105 5.97 13.21 -5.42
CA GLN A 105 6.90 14.24 -5.90
C GLN A 105 7.16 13.98 -7.38
N GLY A 106 6.93 15.01 -8.21
CA GLY A 106 6.99 14.82 -9.66
C GLY A 106 5.96 13.79 -10.09
N ASP A 107 6.40 12.79 -10.83
CA ASP A 107 5.54 11.73 -11.36
C ASP A 107 5.66 10.42 -10.57
N LYS A 108 6.16 10.48 -9.32
CA LYS A 108 6.41 9.27 -8.53
C LYS A 108 5.88 9.40 -7.11
N ILE A 109 5.50 8.26 -6.55
CA ILE A 109 5.19 8.12 -5.12
C ILE A 109 6.52 7.95 -4.38
N VAL A 110 6.80 8.87 -3.46
CA VAL A 110 8.06 8.85 -2.70
C VAL A 110 7.91 8.32 -1.29
N GLU A 111 6.68 8.28 -0.76
CA GLU A 111 6.39 7.76 0.57
C GLU A 111 5.02 7.11 0.58
N GLU A 112 4.94 5.97 1.26
CA GLU A 112 3.67 5.35 1.62
C GLU A 112 3.67 5.10 3.13
N ARG A 113 2.59 5.50 3.79
CA ARG A 113 2.44 5.31 5.24
C ARG A 113 1.10 4.65 5.50
N PHE A 114 1.12 3.55 6.24
CA PHE A 114 -0.07 2.78 6.53
C PHE A 114 -0.59 3.02 7.94
N PHE A 115 -1.91 3.04 8.07
CA PHE A 115 -2.63 3.18 9.33
C PHE A 115 -3.64 2.04 9.40
N ILE A 116 -3.61 1.30 10.52
CA ILE A 116 -4.54 0.20 10.74
C ILE A 116 -5.66 0.72 11.62
N GLY A 117 -6.91 0.55 11.16
CA GLY A 117 -8.08 0.86 11.98
C GLY A 117 -8.20 -0.14 13.11
N SER A 118 -8.34 0.36 14.33
CA SER A 118 -8.77 -0.48 15.45
C SER A 118 -10.27 -0.68 15.26
N GLY A 119 -10.76 -1.90 15.29
CA GLY A 119 -12.15 -2.23 15.05
C GLY A 119 -13.14 -1.64 16.09
N GLY A 120 -12.90 -0.41 16.50
CA GLY A 120 -13.75 0.27 17.47
C GLY A 120 -14.48 1.43 16.89
#